data_e06e27320faaddb5f55834dd915afa93
#
_entry.id   e06e27320faaddb5f55834dd915afa93
#
_cell.length_a   1.000
_cell.length_b   1.000
_cell.length_c   1.000
_cell.angle_alpha   90.00
_cell.angle_beta   90.00
_cell.angle_gamma   90.00
#
_symmetry.space_group_name_H-M   'P 1'
#
loop_
_entity.id
_entity.type
_entity.pdbx_description
1 polymer ?
#
loop_
_entity_poly.entity_id
_entity_poly.type
_entity_poly.pdbx_seq_one_letter_code
_entity_poly.pdbx_strand_id
1 'polypeptide(L)'
;GAFLSGGVDSSAVVALMARASPGRPVLTNAVSFSVAAYDEAAYARRVAELYRTDHHEFHVTPDAVPVIEELAWHYDEPFADSSAVPTYYVSKVARENVTVSLSGDGGDENFAGYRRYYMDARETLARNLVPAPLRRPVFGLIGRLYPKADYLPRIVRGKAFLSNVAREPADAYFHSVSAFKDGDKGAVLNGDAARA
;
A
#
# COMPACT_ATOMS: atom_id res chain seq x y z
N GLY A 1 -8.57 10.54 -18.69
CA GLY A 1 -9.31 10.53 -17.44
C GLY A 1 -8.41 10.37 -16.22
N ALA A 2 -9.02 10.21 -15.07
CA ALA A 2 -8.32 9.94 -13.82
C ALA A 2 -9.09 8.90 -12.97
N PHE A 3 -8.35 8.10 -12.21
CA PHE A 3 -8.92 7.36 -11.09
C PHE A 3 -9.07 8.28 -9.89
N LEU A 4 -10.20 8.22 -9.21
CA LEU A 4 -10.52 9.09 -8.09
C LEU A 4 -11.03 8.28 -6.90
N SER A 5 -10.21 8.13 -5.86
CA SER A 5 -10.59 7.52 -4.59
C SER A 5 -11.07 8.55 -3.56
N GLY A 6 -10.76 9.83 -3.77
CA GLY A 6 -10.94 10.89 -2.78
C GLY A 6 -9.82 10.97 -1.75
N GLY A 7 -8.78 10.12 -1.85
CA GLY A 7 -7.51 10.27 -1.14
C GLY A 7 -6.74 11.50 -1.61
N VAL A 8 -5.74 11.94 -0.84
CA VAL A 8 -4.98 13.18 -1.10
C VAL A 8 -4.34 13.15 -2.48
N ASP A 9 -3.70 12.05 -2.85
CA ASP A 9 -2.91 11.94 -4.08
C ASP A 9 -3.80 11.94 -5.34
N SER A 10 -4.83 11.11 -5.39
CA SER A 10 -5.78 11.09 -6.50
C SER A 10 -6.53 12.41 -6.63
N SER A 11 -6.85 13.05 -5.51
CA SER A 11 -7.50 14.37 -5.49
C SER A 11 -6.57 15.47 -6.03
N ALA A 12 -5.28 15.42 -5.70
CA ALA A 12 -4.27 16.36 -6.21
C ALA A 12 -4.11 16.21 -7.74
N VAL A 13 -4.08 14.99 -8.26
CA VAL A 13 -4.04 14.72 -9.71
C VAL A 13 -5.25 15.33 -10.38
N VAL A 14 -6.46 15.07 -9.88
CA VAL A 14 -7.71 15.63 -10.46
C VAL A 14 -7.72 17.14 -10.39
N ALA A 15 -7.29 17.76 -9.28
CA ALA A 15 -7.19 19.20 -9.12
C ALA A 15 -6.26 19.84 -10.16
N LEU A 16 -5.10 19.23 -10.38
CA LEU A 16 -4.13 19.69 -11.39
C LEU A 16 -4.66 19.53 -12.81
N MET A 17 -5.32 18.41 -13.10
CA MET A 17 -5.95 18.18 -14.40
C MET A 17 -7.05 19.21 -14.69
N ALA A 18 -7.92 19.50 -13.72
CA ALA A 18 -8.97 20.50 -13.86
C ALA A 18 -8.41 21.91 -14.12
N ARG A 19 -7.29 22.25 -13.44
CA ARG A 19 -6.59 23.53 -13.70
C ARG A 19 -5.91 23.58 -15.07
N ALA A 20 -5.38 22.45 -15.54
CA ALA A 20 -4.70 22.36 -16.83
C ALA A 20 -5.67 22.31 -18.02
N SER A 21 -6.95 22.01 -17.80
CA SER A 21 -7.95 21.86 -18.86
C SER A 21 -9.18 22.74 -18.61
N PRO A 22 -9.00 24.07 -18.59
CA PRO A 22 -10.10 24.99 -18.34
C PRO A 22 -11.20 24.83 -19.38
N GLY A 23 -12.45 24.75 -18.94
CA GLY A 23 -13.63 24.63 -19.81
C GLY A 23 -13.92 23.21 -20.31
N ARG A 24 -13.12 22.20 -19.90
CA ARG A 24 -13.39 20.78 -20.15
C ARG A 24 -13.44 20.04 -18.83
N PRO A 25 -14.56 19.39 -18.48
CA PRO A 25 -14.61 18.57 -17.29
C PRO A 25 -13.62 17.40 -17.41
N VAL A 26 -12.91 17.13 -16.32
CA VAL A 26 -12.05 15.94 -16.19
C VAL A 26 -12.95 14.72 -16.06
N LEU A 27 -12.72 13.70 -16.86
CA LEU A 27 -13.41 12.43 -16.75
C LEU A 27 -12.78 11.65 -15.59
N THR A 28 -13.58 11.34 -14.56
CA THR A 28 -13.09 10.64 -13.37
C THR A 28 -13.85 9.35 -13.16
N ASN A 29 -13.13 8.30 -12.77
CA ASN A 29 -13.71 6.98 -12.50
C ASN A 29 -13.39 6.58 -11.07
N ALA A 30 -14.39 6.10 -10.36
CA ALA A 30 -14.26 5.54 -9.03
C ALA A 30 -14.97 4.18 -8.94
N VAL A 31 -14.48 3.34 -8.04
CA VAL A 31 -15.18 2.10 -7.66
C VAL A 31 -15.67 2.22 -6.23
N SER A 32 -16.88 1.76 -6.00
CA SER A 32 -17.46 1.57 -4.66
C SER A 32 -17.51 0.08 -4.34
N PHE A 33 -17.40 -0.25 -3.06
CA PHE A 33 -17.42 -1.62 -2.58
C PHE A 33 -18.53 -1.83 -1.55
N SER A 34 -19.07 -3.05 -1.51
CA SER A 34 -20.08 -3.44 -0.51
C SER A 34 -19.57 -3.40 0.93
N VAL A 35 -18.26 -3.44 1.14
CA VAL A 35 -17.63 -3.40 2.46
C VAL A 35 -17.29 -1.95 2.82
N ALA A 36 -18.07 -1.37 3.71
CA ALA A 36 -17.95 0.04 4.11
C ALA A 36 -16.53 0.47 4.57
N ALA A 37 -15.73 -0.46 5.11
CA ALA A 37 -14.35 -0.17 5.53
C ALA A 37 -13.39 0.13 4.36
N TYR A 38 -13.76 -0.23 3.14
CA TYR A 38 -12.98 -0.04 1.91
C TYR A 38 -13.68 0.86 0.90
N ASP A 39 -14.88 1.36 1.24
CA ASP A 39 -15.66 2.21 0.35
C ASP A 39 -15.28 3.68 0.53
N GLU A 40 -14.58 4.24 -0.45
CA GLU A 40 -14.15 5.63 -0.49
C GLU A 40 -15.03 6.50 -1.41
N ALA A 41 -16.10 5.96 -1.97
CA ALA A 41 -16.94 6.65 -2.95
C ALA A 41 -17.50 8.00 -2.46
N ALA A 42 -17.83 8.11 -1.18
CA ALA A 42 -18.30 9.38 -0.60
C ALA A 42 -17.25 10.49 -0.67
N TYR A 43 -15.96 10.16 -0.51
CA TYR A 43 -14.87 11.12 -0.65
C TYR A 43 -14.62 11.47 -2.11
N ALA A 44 -14.63 10.47 -3.00
CA ALA A 44 -14.50 10.67 -4.44
C ALA A 44 -15.57 11.62 -4.97
N ARG A 45 -16.84 11.42 -4.60
CA ARG A 45 -17.95 12.31 -4.99
C ARG A 45 -17.74 13.76 -4.55
N ARG A 46 -17.25 13.99 -3.31
CA ARG A 46 -16.97 15.35 -2.82
C ARG A 46 -15.91 16.06 -3.65
N VAL A 47 -14.87 15.34 -4.06
CA VAL A 47 -13.81 15.90 -4.92
C VAL A 47 -14.35 16.15 -6.34
N ALA A 48 -15.15 15.23 -6.86
CA ALA A 48 -15.79 15.34 -8.15
C ALA A 48 -16.71 16.58 -8.24
N GLU A 49 -17.51 16.81 -7.21
CA GLU A 49 -18.37 17.99 -7.07
C GLU A 49 -17.54 19.28 -7.01
N LEU A 50 -16.47 19.30 -6.20
CA LEU A 50 -15.59 20.46 -6.01
C LEU A 50 -14.96 20.91 -7.33
N TYR A 51 -14.47 19.96 -8.12
CA TYR A 51 -13.79 20.24 -9.40
C TYR A 51 -14.70 20.12 -10.62
N ARG A 52 -16.00 19.84 -10.41
CA ARG A 52 -17.02 19.70 -11.47
C ARG A 52 -16.57 18.73 -12.57
N THR A 53 -16.09 17.54 -12.13
CA THR A 53 -15.67 16.51 -13.04
C THR A 53 -16.86 15.78 -13.67
N ASP A 54 -16.65 15.15 -14.83
CA ASP A 54 -17.57 14.16 -15.37
C ASP A 54 -17.25 12.84 -14.67
N HIS A 55 -18.02 12.55 -13.59
CA HIS A 55 -17.70 11.51 -12.62
C HIS A 55 -18.53 10.25 -12.85
N HIS A 56 -17.84 9.14 -13.05
CA HIS A 56 -18.43 7.80 -13.18
C HIS A 56 -18.08 6.96 -11.97
N GLU A 57 -19.09 6.50 -11.25
CA GLU A 57 -18.96 5.63 -10.10
C GLU A 57 -19.53 4.24 -10.43
N PHE A 58 -18.76 3.20 -10.14
CA PHE A 58 -19.14 1.82 -10.41
C PHE A 58 -19.13 1.01 -9.14
N HIS A 59 -20.24 0.32 -8.88
CA HIS A 59 -20.30 -0.61 -7.76
C HIS A 59 -19.72 -1.95 -8.18
N VAL A 60 -18.64 -2.36 -7.51
CA VAL A 60 -17.95 -3.63 -7.78
C VAL A 60 -18.06 -4.54 -6.57
N THR A 61 -18.51 -5.75 -6.80
CA THR A 61 -18.34 -6.86 -5.85
C THR A 61 -17.13 -7.65 -6.34
N PRO A 62 -15.94 -7.44 -5.73
CA PRO A 62 -14.73 -8.06 -6.23
C PRO A 62 -14.79 -9.56 -5.98
N ASP A 63 -14.77 -10.32 -7.06
CA ASP A 63 -14.54 -11.76 -7.05
C ASP A 63 -13.16 -12.02 -7.64
N ALA A 64 -12.24 -12.51 -6.81
CA ALA A 64 -10.88 -12.77 -7.23
C ALA A 64 -10.77 -14.02 -8.11
N VAL A 65 -11.61 -15.02 -7.86
CA VAL A 65 -11.48 -16.33 -8.49
C VAL A 65 -11.60 -16.27 -10.03
N PRO A 66 -12.60 -15.59 -10.61
CA PRO A 66 -12.73 -15.51 -12.06
C PRO A 66 -11.64 -14.70 -12.75
N VAL A 67 -10.93 -13.83 -12.02
CA VAL A 67 -9.95 -12.92 -12.62
C VAL A 67 -8.49 -13.31 -12.39
N ILE A 68 -8.23 -14.39 -11.63
CA ILE A 68 -6.86 -14.84 -11.34
C ILE A 68 -6.09 -15.17 -12.61
N GLU A 69 -6.71 -15.86 -13.55
CA GLU A 69 -6.06 -16.23 -14.82
C GLU A 69 -5.76 -15.00 -15.67
N GLU A 70 -6.71 -14.06 -15.74
CA GLU A 70 -6.52 -12.80 -16.47
C GLU A 70 -5.43 -11.93 -15.81
N LEU A 71 -5.39 -11.88 -14.47
CA LEU A 71 -4.35 -11.19 -13.74
C LEU A 71 -2.97 -11.80 -14.01
N ALA A 72 -2.85 -13.13 -13.94
CA ALA A 72 -1.60 -13.82 -14.25
C ALA A 72 -1.12 -13.53 -15.68
N TRP A 73 -2.03 -13.48 -16.64
CA TRP A 73 -1.74 -13.10 -18.01
C TRP A 73 -1.26 -11.66 -18.15
N HIS A 74 -1.93 -10.70 -17.48
CA HIS A 74 -1.60 -9.27 -17.59
C HIS A 74 -0.29 -8.89 -16.87
N TYR A 75 0.01 -9.54 -15.75
CA TYR A 75 1.24 -9.25 -14.99
C TYR A 75 2.45 -10.03 -15.51
N ASP A 76 2.24 -11.12 -16.26
CA ASP A 76 3.28 -11.98 -16.84
C ASP A 76 4.27 -12.54 -15.78
N GLU A 77 3.93 -12.42 -14.51
CA GLU A 77 4.69 -12.93 -13.38
C GLU A 77 3.78 -13.21 -12.18
N PRO A 78 4.23 -14.03 -11.19
CA PRO A 78 3.51 -14.18 -9.93
C PRO A 78 3.42 -12.87 -9.16
N PHE A 79 2.24 -12.30 -9.09
CA PHE A 79 1.97 -11.03 -8.41
C PHE A 79 1.11 -11.27 -7.17
N ALA A 80 1.63 -10.94 -5.98
CA ALA A 80 1.02 -11.29 -4.69
C ALA A 80 0.36 -10.11 -3.96
N ASP A 81 0.23 -8.94 -4.60
CA ASP A 81 -0.47 -7.81 -4.01
C ASP A 81 -1.98 -7.93 -4.22
N SER A 82 -2.74 -7.89 -3.12
CA SER A 82 -4.20 -7.99 -3.17
C SER A 82 -4.88 -6.80 -3.87
N SER A 83 -4.17 -5.69 -4.06
CA SER A 83 -4.65 -4.53 -4.82
C SER A 83 -4.83 -4.80 -6.32
N ALA A 84 -4.23 -5.88 -6.86
CA ALA A 84 -4.38 -6.29 -8.24
C ALA A 84 -5.86 -6.48 -8.64
N VAL A 85 -6.66 -7.09 -7.77
CA VAL A 85 -8.08 -7.36 -8.05
C VAL A 85 -8.89 -6.06 -8.20
N PRO A 86 -8.89 -5.13 -7.23
CA PRO A 86 -9.59 -3.86 -7.40
C PRO A 86 -9.03 -3.03 -8.56
N THR A 87 -7.71 -3.06 -8.80
CA THR A 87 -7.08 -2.35 -9.93
C THR A 87 -7.56 -2.89 -11.27
N TYR A 88 -7.70 -4.21 -11.40
CA TYR A 88 -8.29 -4.82 -12.59
C TYR A 88 -9.71 -4.29 -12.87
N TYR A 89 -10.57 -4.33 -11.86
CA TYR A 89 -11.96 -3.90 -12.03
C TYR A 89 -12.07 -2.41 -12.34
N VAL A 90 -11.35 -1.54 -11.65
CA VAL A 90 -11.40 -0.10 -11.94
C VAL A 90 -10.84 0.21 -13.33
N SER A 91 -9.80 -0.50 -13.76
CA SER A 91 -9.22 -0.34 -15.10
C SER A 91 -10.17 -0.81 -16.20
N LYS A 92 -10.82 -1.97 -15.99
CA LYS A 92 -11.80 -2.53 -16.92
C LYS A 92 -12.97 -1.57 -17.15
N VAL A 93 -13.51 -1.03 -16.07
CA VAL A 93 -14.64 -0.10 -16.15
C VAL A 93 -14.22 1.26 -16.72
N ALA A 94 -13.07 1.80 -16.28
CA ALA A 94 -12.57 3.06 -16.82
C ALA A 94 -12.30 2.98 -18.32
N ARG A 95 -11.89 1.83 -18.83
CA ARG A 95 -11.62 1.59 -20.26
C ARG A 95 -12.85 1.82 -21.13
N GLU A 96 -14.05 1.73 -20.60
CA GLU A 96 -15.29 2.03 -21.31
C GLU A 96 -15.39 3.53 -21.67
N ASN A 97 -14.81 4.39 -20.85
CA ASN A 97 -14.94 5.85 -20.97
C ASN A 97 -13.64 6.53 -21.39
N VAL A 98 -12.46 5.96 -21.09
CA VAL A 98 -11.16 6.59 -21.31
C VAL A 98 -10.14 5.62 -21.92
N THR A 99 -9.22 6.16 -22.72
CA THR A 99 -8.08 5.40 -23.24
C THR A 99 -6.89 5.42 -22.30
N VAL A 100 -6.71 6.54 -21.59
CA VAL A 100 -5.64 6.75 -20.61
C VAL A 100 -6.24 7.32 -19.35
N SER A 101 -5.88 6.74 -18.21
CA SER A 101 -6.27 7.23 -16.89
C SER A 101 -5.02 7.54 -16.06
N LEU A 102 -4.97 8.73 -15.46
CA LEU A 102 -3.97 9.06 -14.45
C LEU A 102 -4.43 8.55 -13.09
N SER A 103 -3.47 8.14 -12.27
CA SER A 103 -3.72 7.67 -10.90
C SER A 103 -2.93 8.48 -9.88
N GLY A 104 -3.24 8.31 -8.60
CA GLY A 104 -2.45 8.84 -7.48
C GLY A 104 -1.28 7.94 -7.09
N ASP A 105 -1.04 6.85 -7.82
CA ASP A 105 0.03 5.91 -7.52
C ASP A 105 1.40 6.59 -7.60
N GLY A 106 2.29 6.23 -6.68
CA GLY A 106 3.57 6.89 -6.51
C GLY A 106 3.53 8.14 -5.62
N GLY A 107 2.35 8.59 -5.17
CA GLY A 107 2.20 9.72 -4.25
C GLY A 107 2.83 9.44 -2.90
N ASP A 108 2.51 8.30 -2.30
CA ASP A 108 3.07 7.89 -1.01
C ASP A 108 4.58 7.75 -1.03
N GLU A 109 5.16 7.26 -2.13
CA GLU A 109 6.59 7.13 -2.33
C GLU A 109 7.29 8.48 -2.42
N ASN A 110 6.69 9.42 -3.16
CA ASN A 110 7.29 10.74 -3.39
C ASN A 110 7.08 11.73 -2.23
N PHE A 111 5.97 11.59 -1.50
CA PHE A 111 5.57 12.53 -0.45
C PHE A 111 5.58 11.90 0.96
N ALA A 112 6.21 10.74 1.11
CA ALA A 112 6.36 10.03 2.39
C ALA A 112 5.01 9.71 3.07
N GLY A 113 3.99 9.34 2.30
CA GLY A 113 2.64 9.06 2.78
C GLY A 113 2.54 7.76 3.60
N TYR A 114 3.40 6.79 3.34
CA TYR A 114 3.39 5.53 4.07
C TYR A 114 3.75 5.70 5.54
N ARG A 115 2.92 5.18 6.41
CA ARG A 115 3.19 5.09 7.84
C ARG A 115 4.54 4.43 8.16
N ARG A 116 5.04 3.57 7.27
CA ARG A 116 6.33 2.90 7.41
C ARG A 116 7.49 3.89 7.48
N TYR A 117 7.51 4.94 6.69
CA TYR A 117 8.57 5.97 6.72
C TYR A 117 8.66 6.65 8.08
N TYR A 118 7.52 6.99 8.67
CA TYR A 118 7.47 7.56 10.01
C TYR A 118 7.96 6.58 11.08
N MET A 119 7.63 5.31 10.97
CA MET A 119 8.10 4.27 11.89
C MET A 119 9.61 4.05 11.76
N ASP A 120 10.14 4.03 10.54
CA ASP A 120 11.59 3.88 10.29
C ASP A 120 12.39 5.06 10.86
N ALA A 121 11.88 6.28 10.74
CA ALA A 121 12.50 7.46 11.37
C ALA A 121 12.60 7.30 12.90
N ARG A 122 11.55 6.79 13.55
CA ARG A 122 11.56 6.49 15.00
C ARG A 122 12.51 5.36 15.37
N GLU A 123 12.54 4.30 14.57
CA GLU A 123 13.48 3.19 14.75
C GLU A 123 14.92 3.68 14.60
N THR A 124 15.18 4.57 13.65
CA THR A 124 16.50 5.17 13.43
C THR A 124 16.91 6.06 14.60
N LEU A 125 16.00 6.87 15.14
CA LEU A 125 16.26 7.65 16.33
C LEU A 125 16.63 6.74 17.51
N ALA A 126 15.87 5.68 17.73
CA ALA A 126 16.17 4.71 18.81
C ALA A 126 17.51 3.99 18.57
N ARG A 127 17.89 3.68 17.32
CA ARG A 127 19.19 3.10 16.98
C ARG A 127 20.35 4.02 17.32
N ASN A 128 20.18 5.32 17.07
CA ASN A 128 21.21 6.32 17.33
C ASN A 128 21.45 6.57 18.84
N LEU A 129 20.47 6.28 19.68
CA LEU A 129 20.59 6.42 21.12
C LEU A 129 21.35 5.25 21.79
N VAL A 130 21.40 4.07 21.15
CA VAL A 130 22.01 2.87 21.75
C VAL A 130 23.07 2.29 20.80
N PRO A 131 24.34 2.20 21.24
CA PRO A 131 25.41 1.59 20.42
C PRO A 131 25.09 0.16 19.98
N ALA A 132 25.51 -0.18 18.74
CA ALA A 132 25.20 -1.48 18.14
C ALA A 132 25.57 -2.71 18.99
N PRO A 133 26.72 -2.76 19.72
CA PRO A 133 27.09 -3.88 20.56
C PRO A 133 26.09 -4.17 21.69
N LEU A 134 25.43 -3.14 22.24
CA LEU A 134 24.41 -3.27 23.27
C LEU A 134 23.02 -3.46 22.66
N ARG A 135 22.74 -2.75 21.59
CA ARG A 135 21.44 -2.73 20.91
C ARG A 135 21.04 -4.10 20.39
N ARG A 136 21.94 -4.78 19.67
CA ARG A 136 21.65 -6.07 19.04
C ARG A 136 21.24 -7.15 20.05
N PRO A 137 22.01 -7.45 21.12
CA PRO A 137 21.61 -8.48 22.08
C PRO A 137 20.39 -8.08 22.90
N VAL A 138 20.31 -6.84 23.39
CA VAL A 138 19.22 -6.39 24.27
C VAL A 138 17.89 -6.36 23.51
N PHE A 139 17.80 -5.58 22.43
CA PHE A 139 16.56 -5.48 21.68
C PHE A 139 16.22 -6.77 20.91
N GLY A 140 17.22 -7.54 20.49
CA GLY A 140 17.01 -8.85 19.88
C GLY A 140 16.38 -9.85 20.85
N LEU A 141 16.86 -9.92 22.10
CA LEU A 141 16.29 -10.77 23.14
C LEU A 141 14.88 -10.31 23.51
N ILE A 142 14.70 -9.02 23.79
CA ILE A 142 13.38 -8.47 24.14
C ILE A 142 12.40 -8.70 22.99
N GLY A 143 12.79 -8.45 21.73
CA GLY A 143 11.94 -8.67 20.56
C GLY A 143 11.55 -10.15 20.36
N ARG A 144 12.40 -11.09 20.74
CA ARG A 144 12.08 -12.54 20.73
C ARG A 144 11.08 -12.92 21.82
N LEU A 145 11.30 -12.42 23.03
CA LEU A 145 10.45 -12.72 24.19
C LEU A 145 9.14 -11.96 24.19
N TYR A 146 9.08 -10.82 23.46
CA TYR A 146 7.87 -10.00 23.41
C TYR A 146 6.74 -10.74 22.66
N PRO A 147 5.57 -10.91 23.28
CA PRO A 147 4.47 -11.66 22.67
C PRO A 147 3.95 -10.96 21.40
N LYS A 148 3.59 -11.74 20.37
CA LYS A 148 2.81 -11.25 19.26
C LYS A 148 1.34 -11.20 19.70
N ALA A 149 0.91 -10.05 20.15
CA ALA A 149 -0.42 -9.86 20.71
C ALA A 149 -1.23 -8.88 19.83
N ASP A 150 -1.81 -9.39 18.76
CA ASP A 150 -2.58 -8.59 17.79
C ASP A 150 -3.91 -8.05 18.38
N TYR A 151 -4.37 -8.65 19.49
CA TYR A 151 -5.54 -8.23 20.26
C TYR A 151 -5.27 -7.05 21.21
N LEU A 152 -4.01 -6.71 21.48
CA LEU A 152 -3.66 -5.61 22.38
C LEU A 152 -3.78 -4.24 21.66
N PRO A 153 -3.98 -3.15 22.44
CA PRO A 153 -3.94 -1.81 21.91
C PRO A 153 -2.66 -1.52 21.11
N ARG A 154 -2.76 -0.69 20.07
CA ARG A 154 -1.64 -0.40 19.14
C ARG A 154 -0.37 0.09 19.85
N ILE A 155 -0.50 0.77 21.00
CA ILE A 155 0.62 1.29 21.82
C ILE A 155 1.51 0.17 22.35
N VAL A 156 0.93 -1.00 22.67
CA VAL A 156 1.66 -2.17 23.23
C VAL A 156 2.12 -3.15 22.15
N ARG A 157 1.85 -2.90 20.85
CA ARG A 157 2.30 -3.77 19.75
C ARG A 157 3.74 -3.44 19.35
N GLY A 158 4.67 -3.56 20.31
CA GLY A 158 6.06 -3.16 20.13
C GLY A 158 6.99 -4.19 19.48
N LYS A 159 6.54 -5.44 19.26
CA LYS A 159 7.42 -6.52 18.79
C LYS A 159 8.19 -6.20 17.52
N ALA A 160 7.49 -5.69 16.51
CA ALA A 160 8.11 -5.32 15.24
C ALA A 160 9.13 -4.19 15.42
N PHE A 161 8.78 -3.15 16.18
CA PHE A 161 9.68 -2.05 16.50
C PHE A 161 10.96 -2.53 17.22
N LEU A 162 10.83 -3.33 18.27
CA LEU A 162 11.97 -3.88 19.02
C LEU A 162 12.86 -4.74 18.13
N SER A 163 12.27 -5.60 17.32
CA SER A 163 13.00 -6.47 16.38
C SER A 163 13.73 -5.66 15.31
N ASN A 164 13.13 -4.58 14.83
CA ASN A 164 13.73 -3.72 13.81
C ASN A 164 14.82 -2.82 14.40
N VAL A 165 14.67 -2.30 15.62
CA VAL A 165 15.73 -1.53 16.30
C VAL A 165 16.99 -2.40 16.50
N ALA A 166 16.87 -3.71 16.71
CA ALA A 166 18.00 -4.61 16.83
C ALA A 166 18.80 -4.79 15.51
N ARG A 167 18.15 -4.56 14.34
CA ARG A 167 18.72 -4.76 13.00
C ARG A 167 19.48 -3.54 12.50
N GLU A 168 20.26 -3.74 11.43
CA GLU A 168 20.79 -2.62 10.65
C GLU A 168 19.64 -1.92 9.88
N PRO A 169 19.78 -0.63 9.55
CA PRO A 169 18.71 0.14 8.93
C PRO A 169 18.12 -0.49 7.65
N ALA A 170 18.97 -0.90 6.72
CA ALA A 170 18.54 -1.52 5.47
C ALA A 170 17.79 -2.84 5.72
N ASP A 171 18.35 -3.71 6.57
CA ASP A 171 17.72 -4.99 6.94
C ASP A 171 16.39 -4.79 7.66
N ALA A 172 16.30 -3.79 8.54
CA ALA A 172 15.07 -3.47 9.26
C ALA A 172 13.97 -2.99 8.30
N TYR A 173 14.32 -2.12 7.37
CA TYR A 173 13.39 -1.64 6.36
C TYR A 173 12.91 -2.79 5.47
N PHE A 174 13.83 -3.56 4.89
CA PHE A 174 13.51 -4.72 4.07
C PHE A 174 12.63 -5.73 4.84
N HIS A 175 13.00 -6.10 6.07
CA HIS A 175 12.20 -6.99 6.90
C HIS A 175 10.77 -6.47 7.16
N SER A 176 10.56 -5.17 7.18
CA SER A 176 9.25 -4.58 7.45
C SER A 176 8.34 -4.51 6.22
N VAL A 177 8.93 -4.42 5.01
CA VAL A 177 8.18 -4.36 3.75
C VAL A 177 8.04 -5.74 3.10
N SER A 178 8.88 -6.72 3.48
CA SER A 178 8.81 -8.07 2.93
C SER A 178 7.67 -8.86 3.55
N ALA A 179 6.82 -9.44 2.71
CA ALA A 179 5.83 -10.43 3.10
C ALA A 179 6.51 -11.77 3.43
N PHE A 180 7.48 -12.20 2.62
CA PHE A 180 8.23 -13.44 2.77
C PHE A 180 9.60 -13.15 3.39
N LYS A 181 9.79 -13.55 4.63
CA LYS A 181 10.98 -13.24 5.42
C LYS A 181 12.04 -14.32 5.31
N ASP A 182 13.31 -13.98 5.60
CA ASP A 182 14.42 -14.93 5.54
C ASP A 182 14.21 -16.18 6.40
N GLY A 183 13.55 -16.06 7.55
CA GLY A 183 13.18 -17.19 8.37
C GLY A 183 12.18 -18.15 7.72
N ASP A 184 11.35 -17.62 6.82
CA ASP A 184 10.32 -18.42 6.13
C ASP A 184 10.91 -19.13 4.90
N LYS A 185 11.99 -18.59 4.32
CA LYS A 185 12.71 -19.18 3.18
C LYS A 185 13.18 -20.60 3.48
N GLY A 186 13.78 -20.80 4.66
CA GLY A 186 14.27 -22.11 5.08
C GLY A 186 13.20 -23.19 5.26
N ALA A 187 11.93 -22.80 5.43
CA ALA A 187 10.80 -23.71 5.52
C ALA A 187 10.22 -24.12 4.15
N VAL A 188 10.45 -23.29 3.12
CA VAL A 188 9.82 -23.46 1.79
C VAL A 188 10.84 -23.85 0.73
N LEU A 189 12.07 -23.35 0.81
CA LEU A 189 13.11 -23.59 -0.18
C LEU A 189 13.98 -24.79 0.22
N ASN A 190 14.31 -25.65 -0.74
CA ASN A 190 15.31 -26.69 -0.55
C ASN A 190 16.70 -26.09 -0.34
N GLY A 191 17.57 -26.79 0.40
CA GLY A 191 18.82 -26.29 0.97
C GLY A 191 19.73 -25.47 0.04
N ASP A 192 19.79 -25.77 -1.25
CA ASP A 192 20.62 -25.01 -2.20
C ASP A 192 19.96 -23.70 -2.63
N ALA A 193 18.64 -23.66 -2.83
CA ALA A 193 17.89 -22.47 -3.16
C ALA A 193 17.73 -21.49 -1.97
N ALA A 194 17.92 -21.96 -0.73
CA ALA A 194 17.88 -21.11 0.45
C ALA A 194 19.17 -20.31 0.68
N ARG A 195 20.23 -20.62 -0.05
CA ARG A 195 21.57 -19.98 0.06
C ARG A 195 21.86 -18.98 -1.03
N ALA A 196 21.07 -18.95 -2.07
CA ALA A 196 21.14 -17.99 -3.16
C ALA A 196 20.42 -16.68 -2.81
#